data_662297a77cbfc7a6c60dc96df9fd04c3
#
_entry.id   662297a77cbfc7a6c60dc96df9fd04c3
#
_cell.length_a   1.000
_cell.length_b   1.000
_cell.length_c   1.000
_cell.angle_alpha   90.00
_cell.angle_beta   90.00
_cell.angle_gamma   90.00
#
_symmetry.space_group_name_H-M   'P 1'
#
loop_
_entity.id
_entity.type
_entity.pdbx_description
1 polymer ?
#
loop_
_entity_poly.entity_id
_entity_poly.type
_entity_poly.pdbx_seq_one_letter_code
_entity_poly.pdbx_strand_id
1 'polypeptide(L)'
;MEFSNSSTPSAAPASRLRVAQGLILLFHLTGFVGLAFAQDKAFYLKYTPLTLLLTAGLLGVFQPERNWSFWLFVMQTFLLGFTAEFVGVHTGALFGSYTYGATLGPKYVEVPWLIGLNWVIVTYCAGVLTTYLPLPMLFRVLVGAALMVGFDLCLEPVASRYDFWHWTGNVIPLRNFRDWFLLSLVLQLLFQRSSFIKRNPLVPLVYLVQLLFFFVLGLLAGK
;
A
#
# COMPACT_ATOMS: atom_id res chain seq x y z
N MET A 1 -42.86 -18.64 9.40
CA MET A 1 -41.85 -17.75 8.75
C MET A 1 -40.80 -17.42 9.79
N GLU A 2 -39.72 -18.19 9.81
CA GLU A 2 -38.59 -17.93 10.69
C GLU A 2 -37.74 -16.82 10.09
N PHE A 3 -37.60 -15.73 10.83
CA PHE A 3 -36.67 -14.66 10.50
C PHE A 3 -35.26 -15.16 10.72
N SER A 4 -34.53 -15.38 9.62
CA SER A 4 -33.11 -15.68 9.62
C SER A 4 -32.37 -14.57 10.38
N ASN A 5 -31.84 -14.92 11.55
CA ASN A 5 -30.94 -14.10 12.34
C ASN A 5 -29.63 -13.93 11.53
N SER A 6 -29.48 -12.82 10.81
CA SER A 6 -28.20 -12.43 10.22
C SER A 6 -27.25 -12.07 11.36
N SER A 7 -26.46 -13.04 11.80
CA SER A 7 -25.39 -12.82 12.77
C SER A 7 -24.42 -11.77 12.22
N THR A 8 -24.41 -10.60 12.83
CA THR A 8 -23.36 -9.60 12.61
C THR A 8 -21.99 -10.25 12.81
N PRO A 9 -21.03 -10.10 11.88
CA PRO A 9 -19.70 -10.68 12.06
C PRO A 9 -19.11 -10.21 13.40
N SER A 10 -18.75 -11.16 14.26
CA SER A 10 -18.17 -10.87 15.56
C SER A 10 -16.86 -10.09 15.37
N ALA A 11 -16.77 -8.92 16.00
CA ALA A 11 -15.53 -8.16 16.01
C ALA A 11 -14.40 -9.02 16.60
N ALA A 12 -13.22 -8.98 15.97
CA ALA A 12 -12.07 -9.72 16.50
C ALA A 12 -11.78 -9.31 17.95
N PRO A 13 -11.43 -10.27 18.86
CA PRO A 13 -11.13 -9.96 20.24
C PRO A 13 -10.08 -8.85 20.36
N ALA A 14 -10.28 -7.91 21.30
CA ALA A 14 -9.39 -6.76 21.51
C ALA A 14 -7.92 -7.17 21.75
N SER A 15 -7.69 -8.34 22.33
CA SER A 15 -6.33 -8.90 22.51
C SER A 15 -5.65 -9.21 21.18
N ARG A 16 -6.35 -9.82 20.22
CA ARG A 16 -5.81 -10.11 18.88
C ARG A 16 -5.49 -8.84 18.10
N LEU A 17 -6.34 -7.83 18.22
CA LEU A 17 -6.08 -6.53 17.60
C LEU A 17 -4.81 -5.88 18.16
N ARG A 18 -4.63 -5.87 19.49
CA ARG A 18 -3.41 -5.32 20.12
C ARG A 18 -2.15 -6.06 19.70
N VAL A 19 -2.18 -7.39 19.59
CA VAL A 19 -1.05 -8.18 19.08
C VAL A 19 -0.72 -7.79 17.63
N ALA A 20 -1.71 -7.70 16.75
CA ALA A 20 -1.50 -7.29 15.36
C ALA A 20 -0.93 -5.87 15.25
N GLN A 21 -1.46 -4.93 16.04
CA GLN A 21 -0.91 -3.57 16.14
C GLN A 21 0.54 -3.57 16.61
N GLY A 22 0.86 -4.37 17.64
CA GLY A 22 2.22 -4.55 18.13
C GLY A 22 3.17 -5.10 17.07
N LEU A 23 2.74 -6.08 16.28
CA LEU A 23 3.53 -6.62 15.18
C LEU A 23 3.78 -5.56 14.09
N ILE A 24 2.76 -4.82 13.66
CA ILE A 24 2.93 -3.72 12.69
C ILE A 24 3.96 -2.70 13.20
N LEU A 25 3.82 -2.25 14.44
CA LEU A 25 4.76 -1.31 15.04
C LEU A 25 6.17 -1.89 15.14
N LEU A 26 6.31 -3.13 15.61
CA LEU A 26 7.61 -3.78 15.77
C LEU A 26 8.37 -3.83 14.44
N PHE A 27 7.75 -4.35 13.39
CA PHE A 27 8.42 -4.50 12.09
C PHE A 27 8.78 -3.15 11.47
N HIS A 28 7.87 -2.17 11.52
CA HIS A 28 8.16 -0.85 10.96
C HIS A 28 9.18 -0.08 11.80
N LEU A 29 9.12 -0.11 13.12
CA LEU A 29 10.12 0.54 13.98
C LEU A 29 11.49 -0.10 13.83
N THR A 30 11.57 -1.44 13.80
CA THR A 30 12.83 -2.15 13.57
C THR A 30 13.42 -1.80 12.21
N GLY A 31 12.59 -1.80 11.15
CA GLY A 31 13.01 -1.38 9.82
C GLY A 31 13.47 0.08 9.80
N PHE A 32 12.72 0.98 10.43
CA PHE A 32 13.07 2.40 10.51
C PHE A 32 14.41 2.62 11.19
N VAL A 33 14.61 2.05 12.38
CA VAL A 33 15.87 2.18 13.13
C VAL A 33 17.03 1.60 12.31
N GLY A 34 16.82 0.44 11.68
CA GLY A 34 17.84 -0.19 10.85
C GLY A 34 18.21 0.66 9.63
N LEU A 35 17.25 1.17 8.89
CA LEU A 35 17.50 1.97 7.69
C LEU A 35 18.05 3.37 8.01
N ALA A 36 17.63 3.97 9.13
CA ALA A 36 18.08 5.29 9.52
C ALA A 36 19.50 5.27 10.12
N PHE A 37 19.81 4.30 10.99
CA PHE A 37 20.96 4.37 11.89
C PHE A 37 21.94 3.21 11.80
N ALA A 38 21.55 2.03 11.27
CA ALA A 38 22.47 0.91 11.18
C ALA A 38 23.54 1.10 10.10
N GLN A 39 24.73 0.55 10.33
CA GLN A 39 25.80 0.51 9.33
C GLN A 39 25.46 -0.45 8.18
N ASP A 40 24.98 -1.64 8.50
CA ASP A 40 24.51 -2.62 7.52
C ASP A 40 23.00 -2.45 7.25
N LYS A 41 22.65 -1.58 6.32
CA LYS A 41 21.27 -1.36 5.88
C LYS A 41 20.75 -2.53 5.05
N ALA A 42 21.63 -3.24 4.34
CA ALA A 42 21.26 -4.37 3.49
C ALA A 42 20.59 -5.50 4.29
N PHE A 43 21.04 -5.69 5.54
CA PHE A 43 20.40 -6.64 6.46
C PHE A 43 18.91 -6.33 6.65
N TYR A 44 18.53 -5.07 6.80
CA TYR A 44 17.13 -4.67 7.03
C TYR A 44 16.32 -4.66 5.73
N LEU A 45 16.92 -4.23 4.62
CA LEU A 45 16.24 -4.19 3.31
C LEU A 45 15.77 -5.57 2.84
N LYS A 46 16.53 -6.63 3.12
CA LYS A 46 16.12 -8.00 2.74
C LYS A 46 14.83 -8.47 3.42
N TYR A 47 14.38 -7.81 4.50
CA TYR A 47 13.12 -8.11 5.19
C TYR A 47 11.93 -7.26 4.69
N THR A 48 12.14 -6.35 3.73
CA THR A 48 11.05 -5.56 3.14
C THR A 48 9.94 -6.45 2.55
N PRO A 49 10.25 -7.53 1.79
CA PRO A 49 9.23 -8.44 1.30
C PRO A 49 8.38 -9.05 2.41
N LEU A 50 9.03 -9.47 3.51
CA LEU A 50 8.33 -10.05 4.66
C LEU A 50 7.43 -9.03 5.34
N THR A 51 7.87 -7.78 5.49
CA THR A 51 7.06 -6.70 6.08
C THR A 51 5.81 -6.41 5.26
N LEU A 52 5.91 -6.38 3.92
CA LEU A 52 4.76 -6.21 3.04
C LEU A 52 3.79 -7.39 3.13
N LEU A 53 4.30 -8.62 3.09
CA LEU A 53 3.48 -9.84 3.22
C LEU A 53 2.78 -9.91 4.59
N LEU A 54 3.48 -9.60 5.68
CA LEU A 54 2.91 -9.53 7.01
C LEU A 54 1.79 -8.48 7.08
N THR A 55 2.04 -7.29 6.55
CA THR A 55 1.05 -6.20 6.52
C THR A 55 -0.20 -6.62 5.76
N ALA A 56 -0.04 -7.16 4.54
CA ALA A 56 -1.17 -7.65 3.73
C ALA A 56 -1.92 -8.78 4.44
N GLY A 57 -1.20 -9.74 5.02
CA GLY A 57 -1.77 -10.85 5.77
C GLY A 57 -2.60 -10.38 6.97
N LEU A 58 -2.06 -9.45 7.76
CA LEU A 58 -2.78 -8.89 8.91
C LEU A 58 -4.00 -8.08 8.47
N LEU A 59 -3.91 -7.25 7.41
CA LEU A 59 -5.06 -6.56 6.84
C LEU A 59 -6.14 -7.55 6.39
N GLY A 60 -5.74 -8.65 5.72
CA GLY A 60 -6.65 -9.72 5.31
C GLY A 60 -7.30 -10.44 6.49
N VAL A 61 -6.56 -10.72 7.57
CA VAL A 61 -7.11 -11.39 8.77
C VAL A 61 -8.15 -10.51 9.47
N PHE A 62 -7.91 -9.19 9.53
CA PHE A 62 -8.81 -8.23 10.16
C PHE A 62 -9.87 -7.65 9.23
N GLN A 63 -9.94 -8.10 7.97
CA GLN A 63 -11.06 -7.82 7.07
C GLN A 63 -12.29 -8.62 7.55
N PRO A 64 -13.41 -7.96 7.93
CA PRO A 64 -14.56 -8.66 8.50
C PRO A 64 -15.25 -9.60 7.53
N GLU A 65 -15.30 -9.21 6.26
CA GLU A 65 -15.98 -9.98 5.21
C GLU A 65 -15.04 -10.21 4.04
N ARG A 66 -14.70 -11.49 3.82
CA ARG A 66 -13.80 -11.95 2.75
C ARG A 66 -14.58 -12.74 1.70
N ASN A 67 -15.69 -12.14 1.22
CA ASN A 67 -16.53 -12.71 0.18
C ASN A 67 -15.85 -12.65 -1.21
N TRP A 68 -16.54 -13.17 -2.22
CA TRP A 68 -16.04 -13.14 -3.61
C TRP A 68 -15.70 -11.72 -4.10
N SER A 69 -16.52 -10.72 -3.75
CA SER A 69 -16.29 -9.33 -4.15
C SER A 69 -15.00 -8.76 -3.55
N PHE A 70 -14.65 -9.14 -2.31
CA PHE A 70 -13.37 -8.75 -1.72
C PHE A 70 -12.18 -9.35 -2.47
N TRP A 71 -12.21 -10.66 -2.75
CA TRP A 71 -11.12 -11.29 -3.48
C TRP A 71 -11.02 -10.83 -4.93
N LEU A 72 -12.14 -10.55 -5.57
CA LEU A 72 -12.16 -9.94 -6.91
C LEU A 72 -11.52 -8.55 -6.90
N PHE A 73 -11.86 -7.71 -5.91
CA PHE A 73 -11.20 -6.41 -5.73
C PHE A 73 -9.69 -6.57 -5.53
N VAL A 74 -9.23 -7.47 -4.65
CA VAL A 74 -7.80 -7.71 -4.42
C VAL A 74 -7.10 -8.11 -5.71
N MET A 75 -7.66 -9.07 -6.44
CA MET A 75 -7.11 -9.57 -7.70
C MET A 75 -7.06 -8.47 -8.78
N GLN A 76 -8.15 -7.73 -8.98
CA GLN A 76 -8.20 -6.64 -9.95
C GLN A 76 -7.19 -5.53 -9.62
N THR A 77 -7.10 -5.13 -8.35
CA THR A 77 -6.15 -4.10 -7.91
C THR A 77 -4.71 -4.57 -8.10
N PHE A 78 -4.41 -5.81 -7.74
CA PHE A 78 -3.09 -6.41 -7.97
C PHE A 78 -2.72 -6.40 -9.45
N LEU A 79 -3.61 -6.92 -10.31
CA LEU A 79 -3.34 -7.04 -11.74
C LEU A 79 -3.23 -5.68 -12.43
N LEU A 80 -4.13 -4.73 -12.11
CA LEU A 80 -4.07 -3.38 -12.69
C LEU A 80 -2.81 -2.64 -12.24
N GLY A 81 -2.48 -2.68 -10.95
CA GLY A 81 -1.25 -2.08 -10.44
C GLY A 81 -0.01 -2.72 -11.07
N PHE A 82 0.10 -4.04 -11.06
CA PHE A 82 1.23 -4.75 -11.66
C PHE A 82 1.36 -4.49 -13.17
N THR A 83 0.24 -4.48 -13.90
CA THR A 83 0.26 -4.20 -15.35
C THR A 83 0.67 -2.75 -15.64
N ALA A 84 0.22 -1.79 -14.83
CA ALA A 84 0.65 -0.40 -14.98
C ALA A 84 2.17 -0.25 -14.77
N GLU A 85 2.72 -0.93 -13.77
CA GLU A 85 4.17 -0.97 -13.53
C GLU A 85 4.92 -1.65 -14.67
N PHE A 86 4.38 -2.77 -15.17
CA PHE A 86 4.95 -3.47 -16.33
C PHE A 86 5.00 -2.54 -17.57
N VAL A 87 3.92 -1.85 -17.87
CA VAL A 87 3.88 -0.86 -18.97
C VAL A 87 4.85 0.29 -18.70
N GLY A 88 4.89 0.80 -17.45
CA GLY A 88 5.80 1.87 -17.04
C GLY A 88 7.25 1.52 -17.29
N VAL A 89 7.72 0.40 -16.75
CA VAL A 89 9.12 -0.06 -16.85
C VAL A 89 9.55 -0.29 -18.31
N HIS A 90 8.67 -0.93 -19.13
CA HIS A 90 9.06 -1.32 -20.49
C HIS A 90 8.92 -0.23 -21.53
N THR A 91 8.01 0.71 -21.34
CA THR A 91 7.69 1.73 -22.35
C THR A 91 8.01 3.14 -21.93
N GLY A 92 8.15 3.36 -20.63
CA GLY A 92 8.18 4.70 -20.06
C GLY A 92 6.89 5.51 -20.29
N ALA A 93 5.81 4.93 -20.81
CA ALA A 93 4.56 5.63 -21.14
C ALA A 93 3.75 5.98 -19.89
N LEU A 94 3.83 5.15 -18.83
CA LEU A 94 3.27 5.43 -17.52
C LEU A 94 4.39 5.77 -16.53
N PHE A 95 4.12 6.67 -15.61
CA PHE A 95 4.99 7.13 -14.54
C PHE A 95 6.27 7.85 -15.01
N GLY A 96 6.94 7.36 -16.03
CA GLY A 96 8.24 7.85 -16.55
C GLY A 96 9.18 6.70 -16.83
N SER A 97 10.48 7.00 -16.98
CA SER A 97 11.51 5.99 -17.22
C SER A 97 12.22 5.67 -15.91
N TYR A 98 12.09 4.44 -15.44
CA TYR A 98 12.68 3.94 -14.20
C TYR A 98 12.93 2.44 -14.29
N THR A 99 13.74 1.93 -13.36
CA THR A 99 14.04 0.50 -13.21
C THR A 99 13.90 0.11 -11.74
N TYR A 100 13.43 -1.10 -11.48
CA TYR A 100 13.35 -1.62 -10.12
C TYR A 100 14.71 -2.12 -9.61
N GLY A 101 15.03 -1.81 -8.35
CA GLY A 101 16.12 -2.43 -7.59
C GLY A 101 15.79 -3.82 -7.07
N ALA A 102 16.57 -4.32 -6.12
CA ALA A 102 16.43 -5.67 -5.57
C ALA A 102 15.55 -5.76 -4.31
N THR A 103 15.28 -4.63 -3.65
CA THR A 103 14.67 -4.60 -2.32
C THR A 103 13.26 -5.20 -2.26
N LEU A 104 12.50 -5.11 -3.36
CA LEU A 104 11.15 -5.68 -3.42
C LEU A 104 11.13 -7.19 -3.75
N GLY A 105 12.30 -7.83 -3.83
CA GLY A 105 12.43 -9.27 -4.03
C GLY A 105 12.28 -9.74 -5.49
N PRO A 106 11.80 -10.97 -5.72
CA PRO A 106 11.78 -11.58 -7.04
C PRO A 106 10.96 -10.79 -8.05
N LYS A 107 11.49 -10.68 -9.28
CA LYS A 107 10.89 -9.96 -10.40
C LYS A 107 10.34 -10.93 -11.46
N TYR A 108 9.25 -10.54 -12.09
CA TYR A 108 8.79 -11.10 -13.34
C TYR A 108 8.97 -10.06 -14.43
N VAL A 109 9.79 -10.36 -15.41
CA VAL A 109 10.13 -9.44 -16.51
C VAL A 109 10.39 -8.02 -15.98
N GLU A 110 11.46 -7.88 -15.18
CA GLU A 110 11.96 -6.62 -14.56
C GLU A 110 11.04 -5.99 -13.49
N VAL A 111 9.82 -6.47 -13.26
CA VAL A 111 8.87 -5.92 -12.28
C VAL A 111 8.73 -6.84 -11.06
N PRO A 112 8.96 -6.36 -9.82
CA PRO A 112 8.78 -7.17 -8.63
C PRO A 112 7.31 -7.57 -8.42
N TRP A 113 7.04 -8.85 -8.09
CA TRP A 113 5.67 -9.29 -7.77
C TRP A 113 5.02 -8.48 -6.65
N LEU A 114 5.82 -8.10 -5.66
CA LEU A 114 5.33 -7.39 -4.49
C LEU A 114 4.84 -5.98 -4.77
N ILE A 115 5.15 -5.39 -5.93
CA ILE A 115 4.60 -4.08 -6.26
C ILE A 115 3.09 -4.17 -6.48
N GLY A 116 2.59 -5.25 -7.10
CA GLY A 116 1.14 -5.48 -7.21
C GLY A 116 0.47 -5.59 -5.84
N LEU A 117 1.12 -6.26 -4.87
CA LEU A 117 0.64 -6.33 -3.49
C LEU A 117 0.69 -4.95 -2.80
N ASN A 118 1.72 -4.15 -3.04
CA ASN A 118 1.81 -2.79 -2.53
C ASN A 118 0.64 -1.93 -3.03
N TRP A 119 0.29 -2.01 -4.31
CA TRP A 119 -0.90 -1.36 -4.86
C TRP A 119 -2.18 -1.78 -4.13
N VAL A 120 -2.33 -3.08 -3.80
CA VAL A 120 -3.47 -3.57 -3.01
C VAL A 120 -3.48 -2.94 -1.62
N ILE A 121 -2.35 -2.95 -0.89
CA ILE A 121 -2.25 -2.39 0.46
C ILE A 121 -2.62 -0.91 0.46
N VAL A 122 -1.99 -0.11 -0.41
CA VAL A 122 -2.20 1.35 -0.43
C VAL A 122 -3.62 1.70 -0.86
N THR A 123 -4.17 1.03 -1.91
CA THR A 123 -5.56 1.24 -2.37
C THR A 123 -6.56 0.87 -1.29
N TYR A 124 -6.37 -0.28 -0.65
CA TYR A 124 -7.27 -0.75 0.41
C TYR A 124 -7.24 0.18 1.62
N CYS A 125 -6.06 0.56 2.09
CA CYS A 125 -5.92 1.47 3.23
C CYS A 125 -6.54 2.83 2.94
N ALA A 126 -6.21 3.47 1.81
CA ALA A 126 -6.79 4.74 1.41
C ALA A 126 -8.31 4.65 1.27
N GLY A 127 -8.81 3.58 0.62
CA GLY A 127 -10.24 3.36 0.44
C GLY A 127 -11.00 3.21 1.76
N VAL A 128 -10.50 2.40 2.70
CA VAL A 128 -11.12 2.23 4.03
C VAL A 128 -11.10 3.56 4.80
N LEU A 129 -10.00 4.32 4.77
CA LEU A 129 -9.93 5.62 5.45
C LEU A 129 -11.01 6.59 4.96
N THR A 130 -11.30 6.60 3.65
CA THR A 130 -12.35 7.48 3.13
C THR A 130 -13.75 7.11 3.62
N THR A 131 -13.98 5.87 4.05
CA THR A 131 -15.29 5.46 4.56
C THR A 131 -15.63 6.04 5.94
N TYR A 132 -14.63 6.51 6.69
CA TYR A 132 -14.84 7.22 7.96
C TYR A 132 -15.28 8.66 7.74
N LEU A 133 -15.21 9.18 6.50
CA LEU A 133 -15.62 10.54 6.16
C LEU A 133 -17.08 10.55 5.67
N PRO A 134 -17.91 11.51 6.12
CA PRO A 134 -19.29 11.66 5.68
C PRO A 134 -19.38 12.28 4.28
N LEU A 135 -18.71 11.67 3.30
CA LEU A 135 -18.59 12.17 1.94
C LEU A 135 -19.39 11.29 0.95
N PRO A 136 -19.97 11.87 -0.11
CA PRO A 136 -20.50 11.13 -1.25
C PRO A 136 -19.42 10.30 -1.93
N MET A 137 -19.82 9.23 -2.63
CA MET A 137 -18.91 8.27 -3.24
C MET A 137 -17.83 8.93 -4.13
N LEU A 138 -18.21 9.91 -4.96
CA LEU A 138 -17.26 10.60 -5.84
C LEU A 138 -16.14 11.29 -5.05
N PHE A 139 -16.49 11.99 -3.98
CA PHE A 139 -15.48 12.65 -3.14
C PHE A 139 -14.62 11.65 -2.38
N ARG A 140 -15.16 10.50 -1.96
CA ARG A 140 -14.35 9.41 -1.39
C ARG A 140 -13.32 8.88 -2.39
N VAL A 141 -13.69 8.73 -3.67
CA VAL A 141 -12.77 8.34 -4.73
C VAL A 141 -11.66 9.37 -4.90
N LEU A 142 -11.99 10.64 -4.95
CA LEU A 142 -11.01 11.74 -5.10
C LEU A 142 -10.05 11.81 -3.88
N VAL A 143 -10.59 11.77 -2.67
CA VAL A 143 -9.78 11.79 -1.44
C VAL A 143 -8.92 10.55 -1.34
N GLY A 144 -9.46 9.36 -1.66
CA GLY A 144 -8.70 8.12 -1.68
C GLY A 144 -7.53 8.17 -2.67
N ALA A 145 -7.75 8.69 -3.87
CA ALA A 145 -6.70 8.89 -4.85
C ALA A 145 -5.64 9.90 -4.37
N ALA A 146 -6.07 11.00 -3.75
CA ALA A 146 -5.15 11.96 -3.15
C ALA A 146 -4.31 11.37 -2.00
N LEU A 147 -4.90 10.52 -1.15
CA LEU A 147 -4.17 9.80 -0.11
C LEU A 147 -3.10 8.86 -0.72
N MET A 148 -3.42 8.16 -1.81
CA MET A 148 -2.46 7.29 -2.49
C MET A 148 -1.28 8.08 -3.09
N VAL A 149 -1.54 9.22 -3.73
CA VAL A 149 -0.48 10.12 -4.22
C VAL A 149 0.33 10.73 -3.07
N GLY A 150 -0.34 11.12 -1.98
CA GLY A 150 0.35 11.61 -0.77
C GLY A 150 1.30 10.57 -0.17
N PHE A 151 0.92 9.28 -0.23
CA PHE A 151 1.78 8.18 0.17
C PHE A 151 3.00 8.05 -0.76
N ASP A 152 2.80 8.09 -2.07
CA ASP A 152 3.86 8.04 -3.08
C ASP A 152 4.84 9.23 -2.93
N LEU A 153 4.34 10.45 -2.70
CA LEU A 153 5.16 11.63 -2.41
C LEU A 153 6.11 11.43 -1.21
N CYS A 154 5.70 10.67 -0.21
CA CYS A 154 6.56 10.34 0.94
C CYS A 154 7.55 9.22 0.62
N LEU A 155 7.20 8.30 -0.27
CA LEU A 155 8.02 7.13 -0.63
C LEU A 155 9.12 7.50 -1.63
N GLU A 156 8.84 8.35 -2.61
CA GLU A 156 9.74 8.72 -3.70
C GLU A 156 11.13 9.22 -3.24
N PRO A 157 11.25 10.10 -2.23
CA PRO A 157 12.57 10.58 -1.78
C PRO A 157 13.51 9.50 -1.27
N VAL A 158 12.95 8.35 -0.88
CA VAL A 158 13.73 7.24 -0.31
C VAL A 158 13.89 6.06 -1.27
N ALA A 159 13.12 6.02 -2.33
CA ALA A 159 13.03 4.87 -3.24
C ALA A 159 14.41 4.49 -3.83
N SER A 160 15.11 5.42 -4.43
CA SER A 160 16.44 5.16 -5.02
C SER A 160 17.50 4.89 -3.96
N ARG A 161 17.40 5.53 -2.78
CA ARG A 161 18.38 5.36 -1.69
C ARG A 161 18.35 3.94 -1.09
N TYR A 162 17.18 3.34 -1.07
CA TYR A 162 16.97 2.01 -0.49
C TYR A 162 16.69 0.93 -1.54
N ASP A 163 17.12 1.19 -2.79
CA ASP A 163 17.08 0.23 -3.90
C ASP A 163 15.68 -0.35 -4.16
N PHE A 164 14.63 0.50 -4.01
CA PHE A 164 13.29 0.14 -4.45
C PHE A 164 13.17 0.28 -5.97
N TRP A 165 13.43 1.50 -6.48
CA TRP A 165 13.53 1.82 -7.91
C TRP A 165 14.42 3.05 -8.13
N HIS A 166 14.89 3.19 -9.37
CA HIS A 166 15.79 4.24 -9.79
C HIS A 166 15.24 4.96 -11.01
N TRP A 167 15.08 6.27 -10.90
CA TRP A 167 14.65 7.11 -12.01
C TRP A 167 15.80 7.38 -12.97
N THR A 168 15.53 7.36 -14.29
CA THR A 168 16.49 7.80 -15.30
C THR A 168 16.83 9.28 -15.07
N GLY A 169 18.13 9.58 -14.97
CA GLY A 169 18.61 10.91 -14.67
C GLY A 169 18.42 11.38 -13.22
N ASN A 170 18.04 10.49 -12.30
CA ASN A 170 17.79 10.77 -10.87
C ASN A 170 16.76 11.89 -10.62
N VAL A 171 15.82 12.07 -11.52
CA VAL A 171 14.76 13.07 -11.43
C VAL A 171 13.40 12.38 -11.44
N ILE A 172 12.60 12.63 -10.41
CA ILE A 172 11.22 12.15 -10.33
C ILE A 172 10.37 13.01 -11.27
N PRO A 173 9.77 12.43 -12.34
CA PRO A 173 9.01 13.25 -13.27
C PRO A 173 7.64 13.60 -12.67
N LEU A 174 7.17 14.83 -12.88
CA LEU A 174 5.84 15.26 -12.40
C LEU A 174 4.70 14.37 -12.94
N ARG A 175 4.89 13.78 -14.11
CA ARG A 175 3.91 12.84 -14.67
C ARG A 175 3.77 11.57 -13.82
N ASN A 176 4.76 11.18 -12.99
CA ASN A 176 4.61 10.08 -12.03
C ASN A 176 3.38 10.33 -11.15
N PHE A 177 3.32 11.47 -10.50
CA PHE A 177 2.21 11.81 -9.59
C PHE A 177 0.87 11.97 -10.30
N ARG A 178 0.88 12.47 -11.54
CA ARG A 178 -0.33 12.51 -12.38
C ARG A 178 -0.85 11.09 -12.68
N ASP A 179 0.03 10.22 -13.10
CA ASP A 179 -0.34 8.86 -13.52
C ASP A 179 -0.72 8.00 -12.29
N TRP A 180 -0.04 8.19 -11.14
CA TRP A 180 -0.47 7.66 -9.86
C TRP A 180 -1.90 8.12 -9.52
N PHE A 181 -2.19 9.41 -9.66
CA PHE A 181 -3.52 9.94 -9.39
C PHE A 181 -4.59 9.31 -10.30
N LEU A 182 -4.33 9.27 -11.61
CA LEU A 182 -5.28 8.71 -12.58
C LEU A 182 -5.55 7.21 -12.34
N LEU A 183 -4.52 6.41 -12.12
CA LEU A 183 -4.68 5.00 -11.77
C LEU A 183 -5.41 4.84 -10.43
N SER A 184 -5.05 5.66 -9.45
CA SER A 184 -5.70 5.65 -8.15
C SER A 184 -7.19 5.97 -8.21
N LEU A 185 -7.64 6.87 -9.10
CA LEU A 185 -9.07 7.13 -9.32
C LEU A 185 -9.80 5.86 -9.76
N VAL A 186 -9.22 5.10 -10.70
CA VAL A 186 -9.79 3.83 -11.17
C VAL A 186 -9.85 2.81 -10.04
N LEU A 187 -8.76 2.63 -9.30
CA LEU A 187 -8.67 1.66 -8.20
C LEU A 187 -9.60 2.02 -7.04
N GLN A 188 -9.71 3.30 -6.70
CA GLN A 188 -10.64 3.77 -5.67
C GLN A 188 -12.10 3.62 -6.11
N LEU A 189 -12.41 3.83 -7.38
CA LEU A 189 -13.75 3.56 -7.91
C LEU A 189 -14.10 2.07 -7.81
N LEU A 190 -13.18 1.17 -8.16
CA LEU A 190 -13.33 -0.28 -7.96
C LEU A 190 -13.58 -0.61 -6.49
N PHE A 191 -12.78 -0.04 -5.59
CA PHE A 191 -12.96 -0.22 -4.15
C PHE A 191 -14.35 0.23 -3.68
N GLN A 192 -14.78 1.44 -4.07
CA GLN A 192 -16.07 1.98 -3.64
C GLN A 192 -17.26 1.16 -4.17
N ARG A 193 -17.15 0.58 -5.37
CA ARG A 193 -18.19 -0.25 -5.99
C ARG A 193 -18.20 -1.70 -5.54
N SER A 194 -17.14 -2.19 -4.93
CA SER A 194 -17.08 -3.56 -4.42
C SER A 194 -18.05 -3.79 -3.26
N SER A 195 -18.66 -4.97 -3.21
CA SER A 195 -19.70 -5.33 -2.24
C SER A 195 -19.16 -6.16 -1.10
N PHE A 196 -18.34 -5.53 -0.23
CA PHE A 196 -17.84 -6.10 1.02
C PHE A 196 -17.82 -5.02 2.12
N ILE A 197 -17.73 -5.44 3.39
CA ILE A 197 -17.65 -4.50 4.52
C ILE A 197 -16.34 -3.74 4.49
N LYS A 198 -16.40 -2.44 4.24
CA LYS A 198 -15.25 -1.53 4.09
C LYS A 198 -14.80 -0.95 5.44
N ARG A 199 -14.54 -1.83 6.41
CA ARG A 199 -14.06 -1.45 7.75
C ARG A 199 -12.93 -2.39 8.15
N ASN A 200 -11.86 -1.83 8.67
CA ASN A 200 -10.75 -2.62 9.19
C ASN A 200 -10.04 -1.82 10.29
N PRO A 201 -10.02 -2.30 11.54
CA PRO A 201 -9.47 -1.54 12.66
C PRO A 201 -7.96 -1.35 12.60
N LEU A 202 -7.23 -2.11 11.78
CA LEU A 202 -5.79 -1.95 11.58
C LEU A 202 -5.43 -0.83 10.60
N VAL A 203 -6.32 -0.50 9.67
CA VAL A 203 -6.01 0.40 8.55
C VAL A 203 -5.50 1.77 9.00
N PRO A 204 -6.11 2.46 9.99
CA PRO A 204 -5.58 3.77 10.40
C PRO A 204 -4.14 3.69 10.91
N LEU A 205 -3.81 2.65 11.68
CA LEU A 205 -2.45 2.45 12.17
C LEU A 205 -1.48 2.12 11.03
N VAL A 206 -1.85 1.17 10.16
CA VAL A 206 -1.00 0.74 9.04
C VAL A 206 -0.67 1.92 8.13
N TYR A 207 -1.68 2.66 7.69
CA TYR A 207 -1.48 3.79 6.79
C TYR A 207 -0.60 4.87 7.45
N LEU A 208 -0.89 5.25 8.69
CA LEU A 208 -0.14 6.27 9.42
C LEU A 208 1.32 5.86 9.65
N VAL A 209 1.55 4.62 10.09
CA VAL A 209 2.90 4.10 10.37
C VAL A 209 3.73 4.05 9.09
N GLN A 210 3.17 3.57 7.98
CA GLN A 210 3.88 3.53 6.70
C GLN A 210 4.14 4.94 6.15
N LEU A 211 3.17 5.85 6.23
CA LEU A 211 3.34 7.23 5.80
C LEU A 211 4.46 7.92 6.59
N LEU A 212 4.42 7.82 7.92
CA LEU A 212 5.44 8.40 8.79
C LEU A 212 6.81 7.75 8.60
N PHE A 213 6.85 6.43 8.37
CA PHE A 213 8.08 5.70 8.08
C PHE A 213 8.81 6.30 6.86
N PHE A 214 8.13 6.44 5.74
CA PHE A 214 8.74 7.01 4.54
C PHE A 214 8.99 8.50 4.66
N PHE A 215 8.06 9.26 5.21
CA PHE A 215 8.22 10.71 5.40
C PHE A 215 9.45 11.04 6.24
N VAL A 216 9.60 10.41 7.42
CA VAL A 216 10.75 10.69 8.30
C VAL A 216 12.06 10.17 7.72
N LEU A 217 12.07 8.99 7.07
CA LEU A 217 13.25 8.54 6.33
C LEU A 217 13.65 9.52 5.21
N GLY A 218 12.68 10.10 4.51
CA GLY A 218 12.91 11.13 3.49
C GLY A 218 13.57 12.37 4.07
N LEU A 219 13.11 12.86 5.22
CA LEU A 219 13.73 14.00 5.93
C LEU A 219 15.17 13.72 6.36
N LEU A 220 15.46 12.47 6.77
CA LEU A 220 16.82 12.06 7.15
C LEU A 220 17.71 11.80 5.92
N ALA A 221 17.10 11.51 4.77
CA ALA A 221 17.82 11.29 3.52
C ALA A 221 18.33 12.59 2.86
N GLY A 222 17.66 13.71 3.09
CA GLY A 222 18.02 15.03 2.56
C GLY A 222 19.14 15.76 3.32
N LYS A 223 19.68 15.12 4.36
CA LYS A 223 20.87 15.58 5.09
C LYS A 223 22.09 14.78 4.66
#